data_40d258df18d386581fdbe881888d5e66
#
_entry.id   40d258df18d386581fdbe881888d5e66
#
_cell.length_a   1.000
_cell.length_b   1.000
_cell.length_c   1.000
_cell.angle_alpha   90.00
_cell.angle_beta   90.00
_cell.angle_gamma   90.00
#
_symmetry.space_group_name_H-M   'P 1'
#
loop_
_entity.id
_entity.type
_entity.pdbx_description
1 polymer ?
#
loop_
_entity_poly.entity_id
_entity_poly.type
_entity_poly.pdbx_seq_one_letter_code
_entity_poly.pdbx_strand_id
1 'polypeptide(L)'
;MNTWSATALNTAPDSENRIHSDDLAKKYGFEGGLVPGVTISAYLVHPLVELWGKKWLDRGYANCRITSPLYDEELFEVKTDLIDSSRASTTLVRRNGVASANAEVALTEKLPPAPLIRKDKLADLDYKPPQANRIIWEGLKSEGCRSFNFSWCDENPLIYLANEDHLPELLQPKKGGYSNLSFLLGCSNWI
;
A
#
# COMPACT_ATOMS: atom_id res chain seq x y z
N MET A 1 -23.15 -0.95 7.49
CA MET A 1 -22.12 -1.84 6.94
C MET A 1 -22.10 -1.67 5.43
N ASN A 2 -21.03 -1.21 4.85
CA ASN A 2 -20.86 -1.10 3.40
C ASN A 2 -19.81 -2.16 2.99
N THR A 3 -20.04 -2.87 1.89
CA THR A 3 -19.14 -3.93 1.41
C THR A 3 -18.74 -3.59 -0.02
N TRP A 4 -17.43 -3.62 -0.26
CA TRP A 4 -16.82 -3.48 -1.58
C TRP A 4 -16.07 -4.77 -1.92
N SER A 5 -16.19 -5.25 -3.15
CA SER A 5 -15.59 -6.51 -3.61
C SER A 5 -14.72 -6.26 -4.83
N ALA A 6 -13.62 -6.97 -4.93
CA ALA A 6 -12.73 -6.93 -6.08
C ALA A 6 -11.93 -8.23 -6.24
N THR A 7 -11.18 -8.30 -7.33
CA THR A 7 -10.17 -9.32 -7.57
C THR A 7 -8.79 -8.76 -7.22
N ALA A 8 -8.04 -9.50 -6.45
CA ALA A 8 -6.70 -9.10 -6.02
C ALA A 8 -5.73 -9.10 -7.20
N LEU A 9 -4.79 -8.15 -7.19
CA LEU A 9 -3.72 -8.03 -8.17
C LEU A 9 -2.38 -8.08 -7.45
N ASN A 10 -1.52 -9.00 -7.85
CA ASN A 10 -0.12 -8.97 -7.44
C ASN A 10 0.61 -7.86 -8.22
N THR A 11 0.85 -6.73 -7.56
CA THR A 11 1.51 -5.56 -8.18
C THR A 11 3.03 -5.66 -8.22
N ALA A 12 3.61 -6.79 -7.80
CA ALA A 12 5.07 -6.96 -7.72
C ALA A 12 5.53 -8.40 -8.08
N PRO A 13 5.02 -9.01 -9.18
CA PRO A 13 5.35 -10.40 -9.52
C PRO A 13 6.85 -10.62 -9.77
N ASP A 14 7.54 -9.61 -10.30
CA ASP A 14 8.96 -9.63 -10.67
C ASP A 14 9.87 -8.97 -9.63
N SER A 15 9.36 -8.71 -8.42
CA SER A 15 10.16 -8.06 -7.39
C SER A 15 11.30 -8.96 -6.89
N GLU A 16 12.39 -8.35 -6.40
CA GLU A 16 13.48 -9.10 -5.75
C GLU A 16 13.01 -9.86 -4.50
N ASN A 17 11.92 -9.42 -3.89
CA ASN A 17 11.24 -10.16 -2.83
C ASN A 17 10.39 -11.30 -3.43
N ARG A 18 11.05 -12.41 -3.68
CA ARG A 18 10.55 -13.54 -4.46
C ARG A 18 9.33 -14.28 -3.88
N ILE A 19 8.84 -13.94 -2.69
CA ILE A 19 7.56 -14.48 -2.18
C ILE A 19 6.35 -14.00 -2.98
N HIS A 20 6.54 -13.00 -3.83
CA HIS A 20 5.52 -12.52 -4.77
C HIS A 20 5.49 -13.35 -6.07
N SER A 21 6.49 -14.21 -6.33
CA SER A 21 6.47 -15.16 -7.46
C SER A 21 5.90 -16.50 -7.04
N ASP A 22 5.07 -17.09 -7.88
CA ASP A 22 4.40 -18.37 -7.62
C ASP A 22 5.36 -19.51 -7.25
N ASP A 23 6.45 -19.65 -8.00
CA ASP A 23 7.39 -20.77 -7.85
C ASP A 23 8.08 -20.75 -6.48
N LEU A 24 8.43 -19.58 -5.99
CA LEU A 24 9.11 -19.46 -4.70
C LEU A 24 8.14 -19.42 -3.52
N ALA A 25 6.99 -18.79 -3.68
CA ALA A 25 5.95 -18.80 -2.68
C ALA A 25 5.57 -20.24 -2.30
N LYS A 26 5.38 -21.12 -3.30
CA LYS A 26 5.10 -22.55 -3.10
C LYS A 26 6.21 -23.29 -2.36
N LYS A 27 7.48 -22.95 -2.60
CA LYS A 27 8.63 -23.53 -1.86
C LYS A 27 8.63 -23.16 -0.39
N TYR A 28 8.07 -22.00 -0.04
CA TYR A 28 7.91 -21.54 1.34
C TYR A 28 6.58 -21.98 1.98
N GLY A 29 5.79 -22.82 1.30
CA GLY A 29 4.54 -23.39 1.83
C GLY A 29 3.30 -22.51 1.62
N PHE A 30 3.39 -21.50 0.76
CA PHE A 30 2.23 -20.71 0.33
C PHE A 30 1.51 -21.35 -0.86
N GLU A 31 0.26 -20.97 -1.10
CA GLU A 31 -0.57 -21.49 -2.19
C GLU A 31 -0.15 -20.92 -3.57
N GLY A 32 0.42 -19.72 -3.59
CA GLY A 32 0.84 -18.99 -4.78
C GLY A 32 1.52 -17.68 -4.45
N GLY A 33 1.79 -16.84 -5.46
CA GLY A 33 2.38 -15.52 -5.31
C GLY A 33 1.53 -14.62 -4.41
N LEU A 34 2.16 -13.99 -3.44
CA LEU A 34 1.46 -13.15 -2.47
C LEU A 34 1.23 -11.75 -3.03
N VAL A 35 0.05 -11.23 -2.82
CA VAL A 35 -0.23 -9.80 -3.04
C VAL A 35 0.59 -8.98 -2.03
N PRO A 36 1.32 -7.93 -2.47
CA PRO A 36 2.10 -7.10 -1.57
C PRO A 36 1.26 -6.47 -0.46
N GLY A 37 1.83 -6.39 0.74
CA GLY A 37 1.15 -5.79 1.89
C GLY A 37 0.76 -4.32 1.67
N VAL A 38 1.53 -3.58 0.88
CA VAL A 38 1.20 -2.21 0.46
C VAL A 38 -0.08 -2.16 -0.38
N THR A 39 -0.27 -3.15 -1.24
CA THR A 39 -1.47 -3.29 -2.08
C THR A 39 -2.69 -3.69 -1.25
N ILE A 40 -2.52 -4.64 -0.31
CA ILE A 40 -3.58 -5.00 0.65
C ILE A 40 -4.00 -3.78 1.48
N SER A 41 -3.05 -2.94 1.90
CA SER A 41 -3.35 -1.69 2.61
C SER A 41 -4.17 -0.72 1.75
N ALA A 42 -3.89 -0.65 0.44
CA ALA A 42 -4.70 0.15 -0.49
C ALA A 42 -6.14 -0.40 -0.61
N TYR A 43 -6.33 -1.72 -0.62
CA TYR A 43 -7.65 -2.32 -0.62
C TYR A 43 -8.46 -1.95 0.63
N LEU A 44 -7.83 -2.00 1.81
CA LEU A 44 -8.49 -1.65 3.07
C LEU A 44 -9.01 -0.21 3.09
N VAL A 45 -8.33 0.72 2.42
CA VAL A 45 -8.73 2.13 2.39
C VAL A 45 -9.53 2.53 1.14
N HIS A 46 -9.65 1.66 0.16
CA HIS A 46 -10.39 1.93 -1.09
C HIS A 46 -11.83 2.42 -0.84
N PRO A 47 -12.65 1.75 0.00
CA PRO A 47 -14.02 2.21 0.25
C PRO A 47 -14.11 3.60 0.89
N LEU A 48 -13.03 4.05 1.54
CA LEU A 48 -12.98 5.35 2.20
C LEU A 48 -12.78 6.50 1.21
N VAL A 49 -12.15 6.22 0.07
CA VAL A 49 -12.05 7.19 -1.03
C VAL A 49 -13.44 7.46 -1.60
N GLU A 50 -14.27 6.44 -1.73
CA GLU A 50 -15.68 6.62 -2.14
C GLU A 50 -16.50 7.32 -1.06
N LEU A 51 -16.31 6.95 0.21
CA LEU A 51 -17.09 7.45 1.33
C LEU A 51 -16.78 8.90 1.69
N TRP A 52 -15.50 9.25 1.80
CA TRP A 52 -15.04 10.54 2.26
C TRP A 52 -14.36 11.41 1.18
N GLY A 53 -14.15 10.84 -0.01
CA GLY A 53 -13.61 11.53 -1.17
C GLY A 53 -12.27 12.22 -0.89
N LYS A 54 -12.16 13.45 -1.35
CA LYS A 54 -10.97 14.27 -1.17
C LYS A 54 -10.58 14.47 0.30
N LYS A 55 -11.54 14.47 1.23
CA LYS A 55 -11.23 14.61 2.67
C LYS A 55 -10.36 13.45 3.16
N TRP A 56 -10.63 12.23 2.66
CA TRP A 56 -9.78 11.07 2.96
C TRP A 56 -8.38 11.26 2.42
N LEU A 57 -8.24 11.65 1.16
CA LEU A 57 -6.93 11.83 0.52
C LEU A 57 -6.09 12.93 1.16
N ASP A 58 -6.74 14.00 1.65
CA ASP A 58 -6.06 15.12 2.29
C ASP A 58 -5.70 14.87 3.76
N ARG A 59 -6.51 14.10 4.50
CA ARG A 59 -6.45 14.03 5.96
C ARG A 59 -6.68 12.63 6.54
N GLY A 60 -6.73 11.62 5.70
CA GLY A 60 -6.93 10.25 6.14
C GLY A 60 -5.75 9.74 6.97
N TYR A 61 -6.07 8.98 7.98
CA TYR A 61 -5.13 8.18 8.76
C TYR A 61 -5.60 6.73 8.76
N ALA A 62 -4.70 5.79 8.54
CA ALA A 62 -4.97 4.37 8.61
C ALA A 62 -3.89 3.64 9.41
N ASN A 63 -4.31 2.74 10.28
CA ASN A 63 -3.46 1.77 10.94
C ASN A 63 -3.84 0.38 10.41
N CYS A 64 -3.10 -0.09 9.41
CA CYS A 64 -3.36 -1.36 8.72
C CYS A 64 -2.61 -2.51 9.37
N ARG A 65 -3.27 -3.65 9.52
CA ARG A 65 -2.68 -4.88 10.03
C ARG A 65 -3.04 -6.05 9.11
N ILE A 66 -2.03 -6.71 8.57
CA ILE A 66 -2.16 -7.90 7.73
C ILE A 66 -1.89 -9.12 8.60
N THR A 67 -2.79 -10.08 8.59
CA THR A 67 -2.77 -11.27 9.46
C THR A 67 -2.64 -12.59 8.71
N SER A 68 -3.02 -12.60 7.42
CA SER A 68 -2.83 -13.77 6.56
C SER A 68 -2.64 -13.36 5.10
N PRO A 69 -2.06 -14.23 4.26
CA PRO A 69 -1.85 -13.96 2.85
C PRO A 69 -3.14 -13.69 2.09
N LEU A 70 -3.05 -12.85 1.08
CA LEU A 70 -3.98 -12.73 -0.04
C LEU A 70 -3.19 -13.08 -1.31
N TYR A 71 -3.78 -13.86 -2.20
CA TYR A 71 -3.13 -14.35 -3.40
C TYR A 71 -3.59 -13.59 -4.65
N ASP A 72 -2.75 -13.61 -5.66
CA ASP A 72 -3.11 -13.05 -6.96
C ASP A 72 -4.40 -13.67 -7.51
N GLU A 73 -5.20 -12.87 -8.22
CA GLU A 73 -6.49 -13.26 -8.79
C GLU A 73 -7.55 -13.76 -7.78
N GLU A 74 -7.28 -13.68 -6.48
CA GLU A 74 -8.24 -14.09 -5.45
C GLU A 74 -9.36 -13.04 -5.28
N LEU A 75 -10.61 -13.50 -5.25
CA LEU A 75 -11.75 -12.66 -4.91
C LEU A 75 -11.77 -12.36 -3.42
N PHE A 76 -11.99 -11.09 -3.07
CA PHE A 76 -12.10 -10.63 -1.70
C PHE A 76 -13.19 -9.58 -1.53
N GLU A 77 -13.56 -9.34 -0.28
CA GLU A 77 -14.47 -8.28 0.12
C GLU A 77 -13.82 -7.40 1.19
N VAL A 78 -14.06 -6.10 1.14
CA VAL A 78 -13.74 -5.18 2.22
C VAL A 78 -15.03 -4.69 2.86
N LYS A 79 -15.22 -5.06 4.12
CA LYS A 79 -16.35 -4.64 4.95
C LYS A 79 -15.96 -3.38 5.71
N THR A 80 -16.80 -2.35 5.63
CA THR A 80 -16.59 -1.06 6.29
C THR A 80 -17.67 -0.84 7.33
N ASP A 81 -17.25 -0.66 8.58
CA ASP A 81 -18.09 -0.36 9.72
C ASP A 81 -17.80 1.07 10.19
N LEU A 82 -18.77 1.97 9.98
CA LEU A 82 -18.68 3.33 10.49
C LEU A 82 -18.84 3.36 12.01
N ILE A 83 -17.90 4.00 12.69
CA ILE A 83 -17.96 4.27 14.13
C ILE A 83 -18.66 5.64 14.35
N ASP A 84 -18.26 6.64 13.56
CA ASP A 84 -18.87 7.97 13.52
C ASP A 84 -18.60 8.66 12.16
N SER A 85 -18.86 9.94 12.04
CA SER A 85 -18.68 10.71 10.79
C SER A 85 -17.21 10.83 10.32
N SER A 86 -16.26 10.50 11.19
CA SER A 86 -14.82 10.67 10.97
C SER A 86 -13.99 9.43 11.25
N ARG A 87 -14.59 8.36 11.78
CA ARG A 87 -13.88 7.11 12.11
C ARG A 87 -14.62 5.90 11.60
N ALA A 88 -13.87 4.91 11.15
CA ALA A 88 -14.39 3.62 10.74
C ALA A 88 -13.37 2.51 11.03
N SER A 89 -13.81 1.27 10.89
CA SER A 89 -12.93 0.12 10.74
C SER A 89 -13.20 -0.56 9.42
N THR A 90 -12.17 -1.13 8.81
CA THR A 90 -12.29 -1.94 7.60
C THR A 90 -11.69 -3.31 7.82
N THR A 91 -12.29 -4.34 7.22
CA THR A 91 -11.82 -5.71 7.30
C THR A 91 -11.86 -6.33 5.91
N LEU A 92 -10.71 -6.81 5.44
CA LEU A 92 -10.60 -7.58 4.21
C LEU A 92 -10.83 -9.06 4.50
N VAL A 93 -11.82 -9.62 3.82
CA VAL A 93 -12.23 -11.02 3.97
C VAL A 93 -12.07 -11.72 2.63
N ARG A 94 -11.36 -12.84 2.63
CA ARG A 94 -11.18 -13.71 1.47
C ARG A 94 -12.48 -14.45 1.14
N ARG A 95 -12.58 -14.97 -0.08
CA ARG A 95 -13.75 -15.77 -0.52
C ARG A 95 -14.09 -16.94 0.41
N ASN A 96 -13.10 -17.52 1.06
CA ASN A 96 -13.27 -18.61 2.03
C ASN A 96 -13.74 -18.16 3.41
N GLY A 97 -14.03 -16.87 3.61
CA GLY A 97 -14.50 -16.29 4.87
C GLY A 97 -13.39 -15.92 5.85
N VAL A 98 -12.11 -16.16 5.51
CA VAL A 98 -10.98 -15.81 6.36
C VAL A 98 -10.67 -14.31 6.26
N ALA A 99 -10.57 -13.62 7.40
CA ALA A 99 -10.10 -12.25 7.45
C ALA A 99 -8.57 -12.23 7.27
N SER A 100 -8.11 -11.55 6.20
CA SER A 100 -6.69 -11.43 5.88
C SER A 100 -6.05 -10.16 6.41
N ALA A 101 -6.83 -9.10 6.54
CA ALA A 101 -6.32 -7.81 7.01
C ALA A 101 -7.44 -6.97 7.62
N ASN A 102 -7.05 -6.01 8.45
CA ASN A 102 -7.97 -5.00 8.99
C ASN A 102 -7.27 -3.65 9.10
N ALA A 103 -8.07 -2.58 9.19
CA ALA A 103 -7.56 -1.26 9.50
C ALA A 103 -8.51 -0.49 10.42
N GLU A 104 -7.91 0.31 11.31
CA GLU A 104 -8.56 1.40 12.00
C GLU A 104 -8.27 2.68 11.23
N VAL A 105 -9.31 3.43 10.88
CA VAL A 105 -9.20 4.58 9.99
C VAL A 105 -9.92 5.79 10.56
N ALA A 106 -9.33 6.96 10.32
CA ALA A 106 -9.89 8.22 10.80
C ALA A 106 -9.57 9.38 9.86
N LEU A 107 -10.43 10.39 9.85
CA LEU A 107 -10.11 11.73 9.35
C LEU A 107 -9.47 12.52 10.48
N THR A 108 -8.24 13.00 10.28
CA THR A 108 -7.52 13.79 11.28
C THR A 108 -7.75 15.26 11.04
N GLU A 109 -7.88 16.05 12.13
CA GLU A 109 -7.95 17.52 12.00
C GLU A 109 -6.57 18.11 11.77
N LYS A 110 -5.54 17.47 12.30
CA LYS A 110 -4.17 17.95 12.23
C LYS A 110 -3.26 16.83 11.74
N LEU A 111 -2.69 17.04 10.56
CA LEU A 111 -1.64 16.16 10.05
C LEU A 111 -0.39 16.27 10.93
N PRO A 112 0.38 15.18 11.09
CA PRO A 112 1.69 15.26 11.70
C PRO A 112 2.56 16.26 10.93
N PRO A 113 3.49 16.96 11.60
CA PRO A 113 4.40 17.85 10.90
C PRO A 113 5.19 17.06 9.84
N ALA A 114 5.37 17.68 8.66
CA ALA A 114 6.21 17.08 7.63
C ALA A 114 7.63 16.84 8.18
N PRO A 115 8.25 15.71 7.90
CA PRO A 115 9.62 15.47 8.30
C PRO A 115 10.55 16.52 7.68
N LEU A 116 11.57 16.93 8.44
CA LEU A 116 12.60 17.83 7.92
C LEU A 116 13.38 17.14 6.81
N ILE A 117 13.32 17.70 5.60
CA ILE A 117 14.12 17.21 4.48
C ILE A 117 15.57 17.63 4.73
N ARG A 118 16.43 16.67 4.93
CA ARG A 118 17.89 16.89 5.07
C ARG A 118 18.53 16.88 3.69
N LYS A 119 18.63 18.05 3.06
CA LYS A 119 19.23 18.19 1.73
C LYS A 119 20.70 17.75 1.68
N ASP A 120 21.42 17.85 2.81
CA ASP A 120 22.80 17.36 2.98
C ASP A 120 22.90 15.81 2.99
N LYS A 121 21.77 15.12 3.07
CA LYS A 121 21.68 13.66 3.07
C LYS A 121 21.02 13.09 1.81
N LEU A 122 20.81 13.93 0.78
CA LEU A 122 20.31 13.42 -0.51
C LEU A 122 21.34 12.48 -1.11
N ALA A 123 20.91 11.27 -1.43
CA ALA A 123 21.74 10.32 -2.18
C ALA A 123 21.81 10.74 -3.65
N ASP A 124 22.92 10.43 -4.31
CA ASP A 124 23.05 10.57 -5.75
C ASP A 124 22.04 9.68 -6.48
N LEU A 125 21.65 10.08 -7.69
CA LEU A 125 20.68 9.32 -8.51
C LEU A 125 21.13 7.89 -8.80
N ASP A 126 22.45 7.67 -8.86
CA ASP A 126 23.05 6.35 -9.11
C ASP A 126 23.29 5.53 -7.83
N TYR A 127 22.85 6.04 -6.69
CA TYR A 127 23.02 5.31 -5.43
C TYR A 127 22.23 4.00 -5.45
N LYS A 128 22.95 2.90 -5.32
CA LYS A 128 22.36 1.57 -5.13
C LYS A 128 22.47 1.20 -3.65
N PRO A 129 21.34 1.07 -2.94
CA PRO A 129 21.40 0.68 -1.54
C PRO A 129 22.04 -0.71 -1.42
N PRO A 130 22.91 -0.92 -0.43
CA PRO A 130 23.45 -2.24 -0.16
C PRO A 130 22.36 -3.19 0.32
N GLN A 131 22.58 -4.49 0.12
CA GLN A 131 21.65 -5.49 0.64
C GLN A 131 21.46 -5.32 2.15
N ALA A 132 20.21 -5.29 2.59
CA ALA A 132 19.86 -5.10 3.99
C ALA A 132 20.44 -6.22 4.87
N ASN A 133 21.23 -5.85 5.87
CA ASN A 133 21.74 -6.73 6.92
C ASN A 133 21.88 -5.95 8.23
N ARG A 134 22.21 -6.64 9.31
CA ARG A 134 22.30 -6.03 10.64
C ARG A 134 23.31 -4.88 10.70
N ILE A 135 24.45 -4.99 10.06
CA ILE A 135 25.52 -3.97 10.07
C ILE A 135 25.02 -2.70 9.38
N ILE A 136 24.35 -2.85 8.22
CA ILE A 136 23.77 -1.73 7.48
C ILE A 136 22.70 -1.04 8.32
N TRP A 137 21.81 -1.80 8.98
CA TRP A 137 20.80 -1.24 9.86
C TRP A 137 21.37 -0.48 11.05
N GLU A 138 22.41 -1.00 11.67
CA GLU A 138 23.11 -0.33 12.78
C GLU A 138 23.80 0.95 12.31
N GLY A 139 24.39 0.95 11.11
CA GLY A 139 24.95 2.13 10.46
C GLY A 139 23.90 3.20 10.19
N LEU A 140 22.76 2.84 9.57
CA LEU A 140 21.66 3.75 9.30
C LEU A 140 21.06 4.37 10.58
N LYS A 141 20.99 3.62 11.67
CA LYS A 141 20.55 4.16 12.97
C LYS A 141 21.51 5.23 13.50
N SER A 142 22.80 5.07 13.30
CA SER A 142 23.82 6.03 13.79
C SER A 142 23.95 7.25 12.88
N GLU A 143 23.82 7.07 11.56
CA GLU A 143 24.02 8.12 10.55
C GLU A 143 22.73 8.88 10.21
N GLY A 144 21.57 8.33 10.55
CA GLY A 144 20.26 8.83 10.19
C GLY A 144 19.80 8.41 8.79
N CYS A 145 18.55 8.69 8.46
CA CYS A 145 17.97 8.33 7.18
C CYS A 145 18.50 9.20 6.05
N ARG A 146 18.66 8.61 4.87
CA ARG A 146 18.96 9.34 3.61
C ARG A 146 17.68 9.80 2.98
N SER A 147 17.75 10.90 2.23
CA SER A 147 16.67 11.36 1.38
C SER A 147 16.99 11.05 -0.08
N PHE A 148 15.97 10.77 -0.87
CA PHE A 148 16.09 10.45 -2.29
C PHE A 148 15.17 11.36 -3.08
N ASN A 149 15.64 11.79 -4.26
CA ASN A 149 14.81 12.34 -5.31
C ASN A 149 14.59 11.26 -6.35
N PHE A 150 13.36 10.97 -6.69
CA PHE A 150 13.04 10.13 -7.82
C PHE A 150 11.90 10.77 -8.62
N SER A 151 11.90 10.54 -9.94
CA SER A 151 10.80 10.89 -10.81
C SER A 151 10.20 9.63 -11.37
N TRP A 152 8.89 9.58 -11.42
CA TRP A 152 8.18 8.47 -12.03
C TRP A 152 8.02 8.72 -13.53
N CYS A 153 8.37 7.74 -14.34
CA CYS A 153 8.25 7.80 -15.80
C CYS A 153 7.37 6.69 -16.39
N ASP A 154 6.77 5.85 -15.54
CA ASP A 154 5.89 4.78 -15.96
C ASP A 154 4.48 5.30 -16.26
N GLU A 155 3.81 4.68 -17.24
CA GLU A 155 2.49 5.10 -17.68
C GLU A 155 1.38 4.79 -16.67
N ASN A 156 1.59 3.83 -15.74
CA ASN A 156 0.51 3.36 -14.88
C ASN A 156 0.90 3.05 -13.42
N PRO A 157 1.44 4.03 -12.66
CA PRO A 157 1.79 3.81 -11.25
C PRO A 157 0.56 3.67 -10.34
N LEU A 158 -0.64 3.83 -10.88
CA LEU A 158 -1.87 3.93 -10.10
C LEU A 158 -2.69 2.64 -10.08
N ILE A 159 -2.29 1.62 -10.87
CA ILE A 159 -3.01 0.34 -10.90
C ILE A 159 -2.69 -0.48 -9.66
N TYR A 160 -3.70 -0.84 -8.93
CA TYR A 160 -3.65 -1.80 -7.81
C TYR A 160 -4.83 -2.79 -7.84
N LEU A 161 -5.67 -2.69 -8.88
CA LEU A 161 -6.79 -3.58 -9.17
C LEU A 161 -6.62 -4.18 -10.55
N ALA A 162 -7.06 -5.42 -10.72
CA ALA A 162 -7.04 -6.10 -12.02
C ALA A 162 -7.96 -5.43 -13.05
N ASN A 163 -8.99 -4.73 -12.60
CA ASN A 163 -9.92 -3.96 -13.44
C ASN A 163 -9.90 -2.47 -13.04
N GLU A 164 -9.35 -1.62 -13.91
CA GLU A 164 -9.25 -0.17 -13.70
C GLU A 164 -10.61 0.53 -13.63
N ASP A 165 -11.64 -0.01 -14.26
CA ASP A 165 -13.01 0.55 -14.23
C ASP A 165 -13.59 0.57 -12.80
N HIS A 166 -13.01 -0.21 -11.89
CA HIS A 166 -13.40 -0.25 -10.49
C HIS A 166 -12.63 0.75 -9.60
N LEU A 167 -11.74 1.56 -10.17
CA LEU A 167 -11.06 2.62 -9.44
C LEU A 167 -12.02 3.79 -9.16
N PRO A 168 -12.02 4.33 -7.92
CA PRO A 168 -12.72 5.57 -7.64
C PRO A 168 -12.30 6.68 -8.58
N GLU A 169 -13.21 7.57 -8.97
CA GLU A 169 -12.92 8.65 -9.92
C GLU A 169 -11.67 9.47 -9.56
N LEU A 170 -11.48 9.72 -8.26
CA LEU A 170 -10.30 10.46 -7.75
C LEU A 170 -8.98 9.73 -7.94
N LEU A 171 -8.99 8.40 -8.07
CA LEU A 171 -7.80 7.55 -8.24
C LEU A 171 -7.60 7.07 -9.68
N GLN A 172 -8.44 7.48 -10.61
CA GLN A 172 -8.26 7.09 -12.01
C GLN A 172 -7.00 7.74 -12.61
N PRO A 173 -6.26 7.00 -13.46
CA PRO A 173 -5.08 7.50 -14.17
C PRO A 173 -5.47 8.62 -15.12
N LYS A 174 -5.37 9.86 -14.67
CA LYS A 174 -5.62 11.06 -15.47
C LYS A 174 -4.76 12.21 -14.95
N LYS A 175 -4.53 13.20 -15.79
CA LYS A 175 -3.80 14.41 -15.38
C LYS A 175 -4.52 15.07 -14.19
N GLY A 176 -3.80 15.22 -13.06
CA GLY A 176 -4.34 15.79 -11.82
C GLY A 176 -5.09 14.79 -10.93
N GLY A 177 -5.05 13.50 -11.24
CA GLY A 177 -5.52 12.44 -10.34
C GLY A 177 -4.63 12.30 -9.10
N TYR A 178 -5.16 11.66 -8.07
CA TYR A 178 -4.44 11.36 -6.83
C TYR A 178 -3.76 9.99 -6.92
N SER A 179 -2.60 9.87 -6.29
CA SER A 179 -1.93 8.58 -6.13
C SER A 179 -2.67 7.71 -5.11
N ASN A 180 -2.76 6.42 -5.38
CA ASN A 180 -3.29 5.46 -4.42
C ASN A 180 -2.25 5.11 -3.32
N LEU A 181 -2.72 4.50 -2.25
CA LEU A 181 -1.87 4.15 -1.12
C LEU A 181 -0.84 3.06 -1.48
N SER A 182 -1.17 2.11 -2.35
CA SER A 182 -0.22 1.07 -2.79
C SER A 182 1.02 1.68 -3.42
N PHE A 183 0.84 2.63 -4.34
CA PHE A 183 1.94 3.35 -4.96
C PHE A 183 2.76 4.14 -3.94
N LEU A 184 2.11 4.93 -3.08
CA LEU A 184 2.81 5.75 -2.09
C LEU A 184 3.63 4.92 -1.10
N LEU A 185 3.08 3.81 -0.61
CA LEU A 185 3.81 2.89 0.26
C LEU A 185 4.89 2.12 -0.50
N GLY A 186 4.62 1.75 -1.76
CA GLY A 186 5.60 1.11 -2.65
C GLY A 186 6.85 1.95 -2.83
N CYS A 187 6.71 3.28 -2.93
CA CYS A 187 7.86 4.18 -3.02
C CYS A 187 8.83 4.05 -1.84
N SER A 188 8.35 3.69 -0.65
CA SER A 188 9.21 3.50 0.53
C SER A 188 10.10 2.25 0.42
N ASN A 189 9.78 1.31 -0.46
CA ASN A 189 10.58 0.09 -0.66
C ASN A 189 11.81 0.33 -1.57
N TRP A 190 11.94 1.51 -2.15
CA TRP A 190 13.06 1.89 -3.01
C TRP A 190 14.19 2.62 -2.27
N ILE A 191 14.03 2.79 -0.96
CA ILE A 191 14.97 3.53 -0.09
C ILE A 191 15.85 2.55 0.72
#